data_2f394c66bce38566fe7660b801d2156f
#
_entry.id   2f394c66bce38566fe7660b801d2156f
#
_cell.length_a   1.000
_cell.length_b   1.000
_cell.length_c   1.000
_cell.angle_alpha   90.00
_cell.angle_beta   90.00
_cell.angle_gamma   90.00
#
_symmetry.space_group_name_H-M   'P 1'
#
loop_
_entity.id
_entity.type
_entity.pdbx_description
1 polymer ?
#
loop_
_entity_poly.entity_id
_entity_poly.type
_entity_poly.pdbx_seq_one_letter_code
_entity_poly.pdbx_strand_id
1 'polypeptide(L)'
;GEDTTDEAGAGSTDGVPQAGAPLKVTYHDACFLGRHNRVYEPPRELVGSLPNVELVEMPRNRDRAMCCGAGGAHAWFEETRGTRIADARIVEAASTGADVVATACPFCSQMLGSASGTSAGFVSANAADQGGANTDATTASPGGKLPEVRDVAVMLLEAVKRGQ
;
A
#
# COMPACT_ATOMS: atom_id res chain seq x y z
N GLY A 1 -10.05 28.25 65.34
CA GLY A 1 -10.33 27.85 63.98
C GLY A 1 -9.10 27.95 63.11
N GLU A 2 -8.44 26.86 62.78
CA GLU A 2 -7.32 26.84 61.83
C GLU A 2 -7.73 25.97 60.68
N ASP A 3 -7.69 26.61 59.56
CA ASP A 3 -8.04 26.09 58.26
C ASP A 3 -6.76 25.42 57.65
N THR A 4 -6.79 24.12 57.44
CA THR A 4 -5.72 23.40 56.74
C THR A 4 -6.24 22.96 55.38
N THR A 5 -5.89 23.68 54.35
CA THR A 5 -6.12 23.33 52.95
C THR A 5 -5.13 22.23 52.55
N ASP A 6 -5.63 21.02 52.30
CA ASP A 6 -4.86 19.95 51.69
C ASP A 6 -4.78 20.18 50.17
N GLU A 7 -3.59 20.50 49.71
CA GLU A 7 -3.25 20.53 48.30
C GLU A 7 -3.07 19.09 47.77
N ALA A 8 -4.04 18.64 47.00
CA ALA A 8 -3.91 17.37 46.27
C ALA A 8 -2.93 17.55 45.12
N GLY A 9 -1.78 16.94 45.23
CA GLY A 9 -0.74 16.89 44.21
C GLY A 9 -1.24 16.30 42.91
N ALA A 10 -1.16 17.08 41.84
CA ALA A 10 -1.36 16.65 40.47
C ALA A 10 -0.23 15.68 40.10
N GLY A 11 -0.56 14.39 40.06
CA GLY A 11 0.34 13.36 39.52
C GLY A 11 0.58 13.58 38.04
N SER A 12 1.82 13.94 37.73
CA SER A 12 2.35 13.99 36.38
C SER A 12 2.32 12.59 35.76
N THR A 13 1.46 12.37 34.80
CA THR A 13 1.48 11.15 33.99
C THR A 13 2.56 11.27 32.95
N ASP A 14 3.78 10.96 33.36
CA ASP A 14 4.93 10.90 32.47
C ASP A 14 4.74 9.81 31.43
N GLY A 15 4.65 10.26 30.17
CA GLY A 15 5.33 9.63 29.06
C GLY A 15 4.90 8.23 28.60
N VAL A 16 3.61 8.01 28.28
CA VAL A 16 3.29 7.01 27.27
C VAL A 16 3.58 7.66 25.90
N PRO A 17 4.49 7.09 25.05
CA PRO A 17 4.67 7.61 23.72
C PRO A 17 3.31 7.58 23.02
N GLN A 18 2.81 8.72 22.61
CA GLN A 18 1.62 8.78 21.75
C GLN A 18 1.95 7.98 20.50
N ALA A 19 1.23 6.87 20.29
CA ALA A 19 1.32 6.10 19.07
C ALA A 19 1.11 7.07 17.91
N GLY A 20 2.07 7.15 17.00
CA GLY A 20 1.94 7.94 15.78
C GLY A 20 0.64 7.57 15.07
N ALA A 21 0.16 8.45 14.18
CA ALA A 21 -1.03 8.18 13.38
C ALA A 21 -0.94 6.78 12.73
N PRO A 22 -2.05 6.03 12.62
CA PRO A 22 -2.03 4.69 12.04
C PRO A 22 -1.55 4.74 10.60
N LEU A 23 -0.78 3.73 10.21
CA LEU A 23 -0.36 3.54 8.82
C LEU A 23 -1.58 3.21 7.98
N LYS A 24 -1.92 4.07 7.03
CA LYS A 24 -3.03 3.82 6.11
C LYS A 24 -2.60 2.84 5.03
N VAL A 25 -3.27 1.71 4.99
CA VAL A 25 -2.99 0.63 4.05
C VAL A 25 -4.22 0.37 3.18
N THR A 26 -4.04 0.32 1.87
CA THR A 26 -5.07 -0.19 0.97
C THR A 26 -4.68 -1.54 0.41
N TYR A 27 -5.65 -2.40 0.12
CA TYR A 27 -5.38 -3.74 -0.39
C TYR A 27 -5.68 -3.85 -1.88
N HIS A 28 -4.72 -4.38 -2.63
CA HIS A 28 -4.91 -4.73 -4.04
C HIS A 28 -5.38 -6.18 -4.17
N ASP A 29 -6.61 -6.38 -4.63
CA ASP A 29 -7.17 -7.70 -4.90
C ASP A 29 -6.48 -8.36 -6.09
N ALA A 30 -5.57 -9.29 -5.81
CA ALA A 30 -4.91 -10.07 -6.84
C ALA A 30 -5.92 -10.92 -7.60
N CYS A 31 -5.86 -10.91 -8.93
CA CYS A 31 -6.86 -11.56 -9.78
C CYS A 31 -7.01 -13.06 -9.49
N PHE A 32 -5.93 -13.75 -9.17
CA PHE A 32 -5.98 -15.17 -8.84
C PHE A 32 -6.75 -15.45 -7.54
N LEU A 33 -6.53 -14.66 -6.50
CA LEU A 33 -7.27 -14.80 -5.24
C LEU A 33 -8.72 -14.33 -5.38
N GLY A 34 -8.92 -13.11 -5.87
CA GLY A 34 -10.23 -12.48 -5.94
C GLY A 34 -11.07 -13.02 -7.08
N ARG A 35 -10.71 -12.69 -8.32
CA ARG A 35 -11.55 -12.96 -9.50
C ARG A 35 -11.71 -14.44 -9.79
N HIS A 36 -10.68 -15.26 -9.61
CA HIS A 36 -10.73 -16.70 -9.89
C HIS A 36 -11.24 -17.52 -8.70
N ASN A 37 -10.81 -17.19 -7.49
CA ASN A 37 -11.11 -17.99 -6.29
C ASN A 37 -12.10 -17.32 -5.33
N ARG A 38 -12.50 -16.09 -5.57
CA ARG A 38 -13.44 -15.31 -4.73
C ARG A 38 -12.96 -15.14 -3.29
N VAL A 39 -11.65 -15.11 -3.07
CA VAL A 39 -11.03 -14.90 -1.78
C VAL A 39 -10.78 -13.41 -1.60
N TYR A 40 -11.61 -12.73 -0.82
CA TYR A 40 -11.55 -11.28 -0.62
C TYR A 40 -11.28 -10.89 0.84
N GLU A 41 -11.94 -11.55 1.78
CA GLU A 41 -11.89 -11.16 3.19
C GLU A 41 -10.61 -11.62 3.91
N PRO A 42 -10.10 -12.85 3.73
CA PRO A 42 -8.92 -13.29 4.48
C PRO A 42 -7.69 -12.39 4.35
N PRO A 43 -7.33 -11.85 3.17
CA PRO A 43 -6.23 -10.90 3.08
C PRO A 43 -6.50 -9.58 3.83
N ARG A 44 -7.75 -9.14 3.88
CA ARG A 44 -8.17 -7.94 4.62
C ARG A 44 -8.08 -8.14 6.12
N GLU A 45 -8.53 -9.30 6.59
CA GLU A 45 -8.40 -9.70 7.98
C GLU A 45 -6.93 -9.73 8.42
N LEU A 46 -6.06 -10.29 7.57
CA LEU A 46 -4.61 -10.30 7.83
C LEU A 46 -4.03 -8.88 7.92
N VAL A 47 -4.35 -8.01 6.97
CA VAL A 47 -3.86 -6.62 6.99
C VAL A 47 -4.45 -5.86 8.19
N GLY A 48 -5.74 -6.03 8.47
CA GLY A 48 -6.41 -5.39 9.59
C GLY A 48 -5.96 -5.87 10.97
N SER A 49 -5.34 -7.07 11.05
CA SER A 49 -4.77 -7.59 12.29
C SER A 49 -3.39 -7.01 12.63
N LEU A 50 -2.78 -6.29 11.70
CA LEU A 50 -1.47 -5.68 11.93
C LEU A 50 -1.58 -4.52 12.92
N PRO A 51 -0.63 -4.38 13.84
CA PRO A 51 -0.65 -3.31 14.83
C PRO A 51 -0.48 -1.94 14.16
N ASN A 52 -1.26 -0.98 14.60
CA ASN A 52 -1.23 0.42 14.14
C ASN A 52 -1.45 0.57 12.62
N VAL A 53 -2.34 -0.26 12.04
CA VAL A 53 -2.75 -0.21 10.63
C VAL A 53 -4.23 0.18 10.54
N GLU A 54 -4.53 1.10 9.64
CA GLU A 54 -5.88 1.46 9.21
C GLU A 54 -6.08 0.98 7.76
N LEU A 55 -7.00 0.05 7.54
CA LEU A 55 -7.33 -0.45 6.21
C LEU A 55 -8.33 0.50 5.53
N VAL A 56 -7.95 1.05 4.38
CA VAL A 56 -8.81 1.89 3.53
C VAL A 56 -9.02 1.21 2.18
N GLU A 57 -10.26 1.23 1.69
CA GLU A 57 -10.59 0.54 0.44
C GLU A 57 -10.46 1.45 -0.77
N MET A 58 -9.93 0.90 -1.86
CA MET A 58 -10.00 1.57 -3.16
C MET A 58 -11.42 1.56 -3.70
N PRO A 59 -11.84 2.55 -4.51
CA PRO A 59 -13.16 2.57 -5.14
C PRO A 59 -13.49 1.30 -5.92
N ARG A 60 -12.51 0.76 -6.65
CA ARG A 60 -12.63 -0.52 -7.34
C ARG A 60 -11.91 -1.61 -6.53
N ASN A 61 -12.66 -2.36 -5.76
CA ASN A 61 -12.16 -3.44 -4.92
C ASN A 61 -12.99 -4.73 -5.12
N ARG A 62 -12.54 -5.83 -4.56
CA ARG A 62 -13.14 -7.16 -4.61
C ARG A 62 -13.41 -7.63 -6.05
N ASP A 63 -14.65 -7.94 -6.37
CA ASP A 63 -15.11 -8.42 -7.70
C ASP A 63 -14.90 -7.39 -8.81
N ARG A 64 -14.92 -6.08 -8.47
CA ARG A 64 -14.70 -4.97 -9.39
C ARG A 64 -13.26 -4.47 -9.40
N ALA A 65 -12.36 -5.15 -8.71
CA ALA A 65 -10.97 -4.73 -8.60
C ALA A 65 -10.32 -4.57 -9.98
N MET A 66 -9.59 -3.47 -10.15
CA MET A 66 -8.78 -3.24 -11.34
C MET A 66 -7.57 -4.18 -11.32
N CYS A 67 -7.16 -4.65 -12.49
CA CYS A 67 -5.97 -5.49 -12.66
C CYS A 67 -4.68 -4.73 -12.31
N CYS A 68 -3.61 -5.44 -11.97
CA CYS A 68 -2.26 -4.88 -11.88
C CYS A 68 -1.58 -4.72 -13.25
N GLY A 69 -2.18 -5.29 -14.31
CA GLY A 69 -1.65 -5.22 -15.67
C GLY A 69 -0.72 -6.37 -16.08
N ALA A 70 -0.42 -7.35 -15.22
CA ALA A 70 0.50 -8.45 -15.57
C ALA A 70 -0.12 -9.50 -16.49
N GLY A 71 -1.46 -9.59 -16.55
CA GLY A 71 -2.17 -10.60 -17.34
C GLY A 71 -1.91 -10.48 -18.83
N GLY A 72 -2.13 -11.58 -19.57
CA GLY A 72 -1.90 -11.61 -21.02
C GLY A 72 -0.44 -11.45 -21.41
N ALA A 73 0.49 -11.87 -20.56
CA ALA A 73 1.93 -11.73 -20.70
C ALA A 73 2.45 -10.27 -20.67
N HIS A 74 1.63 -9.29 -20.33
CA HIS A 74 2.05 -7.88 -20.23
C HIS A 74 3.15 -7.62 -19.18
N ALA A 75 3.35 -8.56 -18.25
CA ALA A 75 4.50 -8.49 -17.34
C ALA A 75 5.86 -8.57 -18.07
N TRP A 76 5.87 -9.05 -19.32
CA TRP A 76 7.08 -9.27 -20.14
C TRP A 76 7.22 -8.27 -21.29
N PHE A 77 6.23 -7.43 -21.49
CA PHE A 77 6.22 -6.41 -22.55
C PHE A 77 6.11 -5.03 -21.96
N GLU A 78 6.81 -4.10 -22.55
CA GLU A 78 6.66 -2.69 -22.24
C GLU A 78 5.41 -2.14 -22.95
N GLU A 79 4.51 -1.52 -22.18
CA GLU A 79 3.34 -0.85 -22.73
C GLU A 79 3.75 0.52 -23.28
N THR A 80 3.70 0.67 -24.61
CA THR A 80 4.10 1.90 -25.29
C THR A 80 2.92 2.78 -25.71
N ARG A 81 1.68 2.32 -25.47
CA ARG A 81 0.46 3.04 -25.88
C ARG A 81 -0.43 3.33 -24.67
N GLY A 82 -0.79 4.59 -24.52
CA GLY A 82 -1.70 5.03 -23.47
C GLY A 82 -1.08 4.93 -22.07
N THR A 83 -1.93 4.87 -21.05
CA THR A 83 -1.52 4.74 -19.65
C THR A 83 -1.42 3.27 -19.25
N ARG A 84 -0.30 2.88 -18.69
CA ARG A 84 -0.14 1.51 -18.15
C ARG A 84 -1.21 1.23 -17.09
N ILE A 85 -1.74 0.00 -17.08
CA ILE A 85 -2.76 -0.41 -16.13
C ILE A 85 -2.23 -0.28 -14.69
N ALA A 86 -0.97 -0.62 -14.45
CA ALA A 86 -0.31 -0.48 -13.15
C ALA A 86 -0.29 0.98 -12.68
N ASP A 87 0.04 1.93 -13.57
CA ASP A 87 0.08 3.36 -13.23
C ASP A 87 -1.31 3.88 -12.85
N ALA A 88 -2.33 3.54 -13.65
CA ALA A 88 -3.71 3.90 -13.35
C ALA A 88 -4.18 3.29 -12.00
N ARG A 89 -3.73 2.08 -11.66
CA ARG A 89 -4.06 1.43 -10.39
C ARG A 89 -3.38 2.10 -9.20
N ILE A 90 -2.12 2.50 -9.35
CA ILE A 90 -1.39 3.23 -8.29
C ILE A 90 -2.00 4.62 -8.05
N VAL A 91 -2.42 5.31 -9.11
CA VAL A 91 -3.14 6.59 -8.98
C VAL A 91 -4.47 6.40 -8.22
N GLU A 92 -5.22 5.34 -8.51
CA GLU A 92 -6.42 5.01 -7.75
C GLU A 92 -6.11 4.71 -6.28
N ALA A 93 -5.04 3.96 -5.99
CA ALA A 93 -4.60 3.71 -4.63
C ALA A 93 -4.21 5.03 -3.91
N ALA A 94 -3.47 5.90 -4.57
CA ALA A 94 -3.09 7.21 -4.03
C ALA A 94 -4.31 8.08 -3.68
N SER A 95 -5.40 7.97 -4.45
CA SER A 95 -6.63 8.73 -4.18
C SER A 95 -7.32 8.38 -2.86
N THR A 96 -6.99 7.23 -2.26
CA THR A 96 -7.49 6.83 -0.94
C THR A 96 -6.75 7.50 0.22
N GLY A 97 -5.64 8.16 -0.06
CA GLY A 97 -4.72 8.68 0.96
C GLY A 97 -3.94 7.59 1.68
N ALA A 98 -3.84 6.38 1.12
CA ALA A 98 -3.06 5.30 1.69
C ALA A 98 -1.55 5.56 1.56
N ASP A 99 -0.79 5.17 2.58
CA ASP A 99 0.66 5.18 2.57
C ASP A 99 1.25 3.93 1.89
N VAL A 100 0.50 2.81 1.97
CA VAL A 100 0.92 1.50 1.48
C VAL A 100 -0.20 0.83 0.68
N VAL A 101 0.19 0.19 -0.43
CA VAL A 101 -0.63 -0.80 -1.15
C VAL A 101 -0.15 -2.19 -0.75
N ALA A 102 -0.97 -2.91 0.01
CA ALA A 102 -0.72 -4.31 0.33
C ALA A 102 -1.19 -5.23 -0.81
N THR A 103 -0.42 -6.24 -1.14
CA THR A 103 -0.78 -7.26 -2.13
C THR A 103 -0.29 -8.63 -1.71
N ALA A 104 -1.00 -9.68 -2.13
CA ALA A 104 -0.65 -11.07 -1.85
C ALA A 104 -0.29 -11.83 -3.15
N CYS A 105 0.38 -11.16 -4.07
CA CYS A 105 0.80 -11.76 -5.34
C CYS A 105 2.12 -11.13 -5.81
N PRO A 106 3.16 -11.92 -6.09
CA PRO A 106 4.46 -11.41 -6.49
C PRO A 106 4.42 -10.63 -7.82
N PHE A 107 3.59 -11.04 -8.77
CA PHE A 107 3.40 -10.28 -10.01
C PHE A 107 2.73 -8.93 -9.78
N CYS A 108 1.70 -8.87 -8.92
CA CYS A 108 1.07 -7.61 -8.55
C CYS A 108 2.05 -6.70 -7.82
N SER A 109 2.85 -7.26 -6.90
CA SER A 109 3.89 -6.53 -6.17
C SER A 109 4.90 -5.89 -7.14
N GLN A 110 5.37 -6.65 -8.13
CA GLN A 110 6.30 -6.17 -9.14
C GLN A 110 5.70 -5.08 -10.03
N MET A 111 4.51 -5.33 -10.59
CA MET A 111 3.85 -4.40 -11.52
C MET A 111 3.52 -3.07 -10.85
N LEU A 112 2.87 -3.13 -9.69
CA LEU A 112 2.49 -1.93 -8.93
C LEU A 112 3.72 -1.24 -8.32
N GLY A 113 4.70 -2.01 -7.86
CA GLY A 113 5.96 -1.48 -7.34
C GLY A 113 6.74 -0.71 -8.39
N SER A 114 6.77 -1.17 -9.64
CA SER A 114 7.40 -0.43 -10.74
C SER A 114 6.67 0.89 -11.04
N ALA A 115 5.37 0.92 -10.90
CA ALA A 115 4.55 2.12 -11.10
C ALA A 115 4.68 3.13 -9.96
N SER A 116 4.89 2.67 -8.72
CA SER A 116 5.08 3.52 -7.55
C SER A 116 6.54 3.96 -7.32
N GLY A 117 7.49 3.40 -8.08
CA GLY A 117 8.92 3.60 -7.86
C GLY A 117 9.49 2.84 -6.66
N THR A 118 8.71 1.90 -6.07
CA THR A 118 9.10 1.11 -4.89
C THR A 118 9.55 -0.31 -5.20
N SER A 119 9.81 -0.65 -6.48
CA SER A 119 10.24 -1.99 -6.87
C SER A 119 11.57 -2.38 -6.23
N ALA A 120 11.48 -3.19 -5.18
CA ALA A 120 12.63 -3.81 -4.57
C ALA A 120 13.09 -5.01 -5.43
N GLY A 121 14.15 -4.83 -6.20
CA GLY A 121 15.13 -5.87 -6.42
C GLY A 121 14.86 -6.99 -7.41
N PHE A 122 13.79 -7.02 -8.19
CA PHE A 122 13.66 -7.93 -9.32
C PHE A 122 13.42 -7.16 -10.61
N VAL A 123 14.31 -6.23 -10.90
CA VAL A 123 14.26 -5.51 -12.17
C VAL A 123 15.10 -6.25 -13.17
N SER A 124 14.46 -6.62 -14.25
CA SER A 124 15.11 -6.97 -15.50
C SER A 124 16.30 -6.06 -15.76
N ALA A 125 17.48 -6.66 -15.98
CA ALA A 125 18.71 -5.96 -16.34
C ALA A 125 18.62 -5.18 -17.69
N ASN A 126 17.44 -5.01 -18.25
CA ASN A 126 17.20 -4.41 -19.55
C ASN A 126 16.65 -2.97 -19.47
N ALA A 127 16.45 -2.40 -18.28
CA ALA A 127 15.93 -1.04 -18.14
C ALA A 127 17.00 0.07 -18.33
N ALA A 128 18.24 -0.30 -18.56
CA ALA A 128 19.35 0.66 -18.64
C ALA A 128 19.60 1.24 -20.03
N ASP A 129 18.91 0.76 -21.09
CA ASP A 129 19.25 1.13 -22.48
C ASP A 129 18.10 1.77 -23.29
N GLN A 130 16.99 2.14 -22.67
CA GLN A 130 15.93 2.82 -23.42
C GLN A 130 15.54 4.15 -22.77
N GLY A 131 16.32 5.17 -23.11
CA GLY A 131 15.99 6.56 -22.89
C GLY A 131 14.79 6.98 -23.76
N GLY A 132 13.60 6.68 -23.29
CA GLY A 132 12.32 7.09 -23.86
C GLY A 132 11.48 7.76 -22.80
N ALA A 133 11.82 9.00 -22.45
CA ALA A 133 10.95 9.85 -21.65
C ALA A 133 9.68 10.14 -22.46
N ASN A 134 8.63 9.36 -22.25
CA ASN A 134 7.31 9.71 -22.72
C ASN A 134 6.67 10.68 -21.70
N THR A 135 7.00 11.97 -21.88
CA THR A 135 6.58 13.08 -21.02
C THR A 135 5.20 13.64 -21.40
N ASP A 136 4.28 12.81 -21.86
CA ASP A 136 2.95 13.30 -22.25
C ASP A 136 1.81 12.53 -21.56
N ALA A 137 1.95 12.30 -20.27
CA ALA A 137 0.85 11.92 -19.39
C ALA A 137 0.55 13.08 -18.44
N THR A 138 0.06 14.18 -19.01
CA THR A 138 -0.61 15.24 -18.24
C THR A 138 -1.95 14.71 -17.74
N THR A 139 -1.92 13.85 -16.73
CA THR A 139 -3.04 13.60 -15.84
C THR A 139 -2.55 13.86 -14.44
N ALA A 140 -3.03 14.94 -13.87
CA ALA A 140 -2.77 15.50 -12.57
C ALA A 140 -2.45 14.41 -11.54
N SER A 141 -1.17 14.26 -11.18
CA SER A 141 -0.83 13.80 -9.85
C SER A 141 -1.42 14.83 -8.90
N PRO A 142 -2.39 14.51 -8.04
CA PRO A 142 -2.61 15.34 -6.88
C PRO A 142 -1.27 15.31 -6.16
N GLY A 143 -0.65 16.43 -5.86
CA GLY A 143 0.72 16.59 -5.37
C GLY A 143 1.08 15.83 -4.09
N GLY A 144 0.74 14.55 -4.02
CA GLY A 144 0.94 13.62 -2.94
C GLY A 144 1.95 12.52 -3.30
N LYS A 145 2.69 12.07 -2.33
CA LYS A 145 3.58 10.90 -2.41
C LYS A 145 2.76 9.68 -2.87
N LEU A 146 3.25 8.95 -3.87
CA LEU A 146 2.64 7.67 -4.26
C LEU A 146 2.83 6.64 -3.13
N PRO A 147 1.84 5.76 -2.91
CA PRO A 147 1.91 4.75 -1.86
C PRO A 147 3.01 3.72 -2.16
N GLU A 148 3.69 3.25 -1.13
CA GLU A 148 4.64 2.15 -1.21
C GLU A 148 3.89 0.83 -1.46
N VAL A 149 4.44 -0.06 -2.30
CA VAL A 149 3.85 -1.38 -2.52
C VAL A 149 4.55 -2.42 -1.67
N ARG A 150 3.79 -3.18 -0.88
CA ARG A 150 4.31 -4.20 0.05
C ARG A 150 3.57 -5.52 -0.09
N ASP A 151 4.30 -6.61 0.07
CA ASP A 151 3.70 -7.93 0.18
C ASP A 151 3.14 -8.16 1.60
N VAL A 152 1.94 -8.72 1.69
CA VAL A 152 1.26 -8.99 2.98
C VAL A 152 2.10 -9.89 3.88
N ALA A 153 2.78 -10.90 3.32
CA ALA A 153 3.61 -11.81 4.12
C ALA A 153 4.83 -11.09 4.72
N VAL A 154 5.42 -10.13 3.98
CA VAL A 154 6.51 -9.30 4.48
C VAL A 154 6.02 -8.39 5.60
N MET A 155 4.85 -7.77 5.44
CA MET A 155 4.24 -6.92 6.47
C MET A 155 3.97 -7.71 7.76
N LEU A 156 3.45 -8.94 7.65
CA LEU A 156 3.24 -9.83 8.79
C LEU A 156 4.56 -10.20 9.48
N LEU A 157 5.58 -10.58 8.71
CA LEU A 157 6.89 -10.91 9.24
C LEU A 157 7.51 -9.76 10.02
N GLU A 158 7.41 -8.55 9.52
CA GLU A 158 7.89 -7.35 10.21
C GLU A 158 7.11 -7.05 11.49
N ALA A 159 5.78 -7.28 11.50
CA ALA A 159 4.96 -7.11 12.68
C ALA A 159 5.35 -8.11 13.79
N VAL A 160 5.56 -9.39 13.43
CA VAL A 160 6.01 -10.43 14.36
C VAL A 160 7.38 -10.10 14.95
N LYS A 161 8.33 -9.65 14.13
CA LYS A 161 9.66 -9.26 14.61
C LYS A 161 9.65 -8.07 15.56
N ARG A 162 8.71 -7.14 15.39
CA ARG A 162 8.56 -5.99 16.29
C ARG A 162 7.87 -6.34 17.61
N GLY A 163 7.10 -7.41 17.63
CA GLY A 163 6.40 -7.89 18.83
C GLY A 163 7.22 -8.82 19.73
N GLN A 164 8.46 -9.16 19.30
CA GLN A 164 9.41 -9.94 20.10
C GLN A 164 10.44 -9.01 20.76
#